data_3bdfe23e63407c819506caeded81aa0a
#
_entry.id   3bdfe23e63407c819506caeded81aa0a
#
_cell.length_a   1.000
_cell.length_b   1.000
_cell.length_c   1.000
_cell.angle_alpha   90.00
_cell.angle_beta   90.00
_cell.angle_gamma   90.00
#
_symmetry.space_group_name_H-M   'P 1'
#
loop_
_entity.id
_entity.type
_entity.pdbx_description
1 polymer ?
#
loop_
_entity_poly.entity_id
_entity_poly.type
_entity_poly.pdbx_seq_one_letter_code
_entity_poly.pdbx_strand_id
1 'polypeptide(L)'
;MDGVPGLSFSGIHPGQAYRYRFTVKQSGTYWYHSHSGFQEQQGVYGPLVIEPREPDPIPCDREHVGMLTDWTDERPERVFKKLKKQSDYYNFNQRTVGDLVRDVRRMGLGATLSDRKMWGEMRMSPTDLLNRWIIPLEN
;
A
#
# COMPACT_ATOMS: atom_id res chain seq x y z
N MET A 1 -8.90 -5.62 16.37
CA MET A 1 -8.62 -6.78 17.23
C MET A 1 -7.28 -7.36 16.84
N ASP A 2 -6.22 -6.71 17.30
CA ASP A 2 -4.87 -7.18 17.06
C ASP A 2 -4.48 -8.19 18.11
N GLY A 3 -4.28 -9.43 17.70
CA GLY A 3 -3.71 -10.44 18.56
C GLY A 3 -2.19 -10.40 18.48
N VAL A 4 -1.52 -10.66 19.61
CA VAL A 4 -0.07 -10.83 19.63
C VAL A 4 0.24 -12.31 19.77
N PRO A 5 0.72 -12.98 18.70
CA PRO A 5 1.08 -14.39 18.76
C PRO A 5 2.11 -14.65 19.86
N GLY A 6 1.88 -15.70 20.65
CA GLY A 6 2.71 -16.06 21.78
C GLY A 6 2.45 -15.29 23.08
N LEU A 7 1.62 -14.23 23.05
CA LEU A 7 1.23 -13.47 24.22
C LEU A 7 -0.28 -13.57 24.48
N SER A 8 -1.11 -13.15 23.52
CA SER A 8 -2.57 -13.15 23.66
C SER A 8 -3.22 -14.39 23.04
N PHE A 9 -2.56 -15.08 22.15
CA PHE A 9 -2.97 -16.37 21.58
C PHE A 9 -1.78 -17.08 20.91
N SER A 10 -1.95 -18.39 20.65
CA SER A 10 -0.86 -19.24 20.12
C SER A 10 -0.61 -19.09 18.61
N GLY A 11 -1.31 -18.17 17.95
CA GLY A 11 -1.33 -18.09 16.48
C GLY A 11 -2.32 -19.08 15.86
N ILE A 12 -2.41 -19.07 14.55
CA ILE A 12 -3.26 -19.97 13.77
C ILE A 12 -2.34 -20.89 12.97
N HIS A 13 -2.36 -22.19 13.29
CA HIS A 13 -1.53 -23.16 12.58
C HIS A 13 -2.12 -23.51 11.19
N PRO A 14 -1.30 -23.99 10.25
CA PRO A 14 -1.79 -24.48 8.96
C PRO A 14 -2.91 -25.50 9.13
N GLY A 15 -4.00 -25.35 8.37
CA GLY A 15 -5.19 -26.21 8.44
C GLY A 15 -6.15 -25.89 9.58
N GLN A 16 -5.84 -24.92 10.44
CA GLN A 16 -6.73 -24.46 11.48
C GLN A 16 -7.53 -23.25 11.05
N ALA A 17 -8.72 -23.08 11.65
CA ALA A 17 -9.54 -21.89 11.52
C ALA A 17 -9.68 -21.18 12.88
N TYR A 18 -9.62 -19.87 12.85
CA TYR A 18 -9.87 -19.03 14.02
C TYR A 18 -11.07 -18.14 13.76
N ARG A 19 -12.00 -18.08 14.72
CA ARG A 19 -13.20 -17.25 14.61
C ARG A 19 -13.07 -16.01 15.48
N TYR A 20 -12.93 -14.86 14.84
CA TYR A 20 -13.01 -13.57 15.51
C TYR A 20 -14.47 -13.24 15.84
N ARG A 21 -14.73 -12.83 17.07
CA ARG A 21 -16.04 -12.33 17.51
C ARG A 21 -15.87 -11.01 18.23
N PHE A 22 -16.53 -9.98 17.76
CA PHE A 22 -16.52 -8.66 18.39
C PHE A 22 -17.79 -7.89 18.02
N THR A 23 -18.15 -6.94 18.88
CA THR A 23 -19.28 -6.04 18.62
C THR A 23 -18.80 -4.90 17.75
N VAL A 24 -19.41 -4.74 16.60
CA VAL A 24 -19.16 -3.61 15.70
C VAL A 24 -19.83 -2.36 16.27
N LYS A 25 -19.06 -1.29 16.47
CA LYS A 25 -19.53 0.00 17.00
C LYS A 25 -19.38 1.16 16.01
N GLN A 26 -18.82 0.91 14.84
CA GLN A 26 -18.50 1.89 13.82
C GLN A 26 -18.76 1.31 12.44
N SER A 27 -19.04 2.16 11.47
CA SER A 27 -19.13 1.82 10.05
C SER A 27 -17.94 2.37 9.30
N GLY A 28 -17.71 1.89 8.08
CA GLY A 28 -16.68 2.35 7.18
C GLY A 28 -15.98 1.25 6.43
N THR A 29 -15.07 1.64 5.56
CA THR A 29 -14.25 0.73 4.77
C THR A 29 -12.88 0.59 5.44
N TYR A 30 -12.60 -0.61 5.86
CA TYR A 30 -11.38 -1.02 6.55
C TYR A 30 -10.69 -2.13 5.77
N TRP A 31 -9.57 -2.61 6.27
CA TRP A 31 -8.91 -3.80 5.77
C TRP A 31 -8.39 -4.64 6.93
N TYR A 32 -8.18 -5.90 6.67
CA TYR A 32 -7.46 -6.80 7.56
C TYR A 32 -6.15 -7.24 6.92
N HIS A 33 -5.13 -7.49 7.71
CA HIS A 33 -3.85 -8.00 7.24
C HIS A 33 -3.12 -8.79 8.32
N SER A 34 -2.12 -9.55 7.91
CA SER A 34 -1.28 -10.31 8.85
C SER A 34 -0.19 -9.43 9.45
N HIS A 35 0.05 -9.60 10.74
CA HIS A 35 1.19 -9.03 11.46
C HIS A 35 2.34 -10.04 11.64
N SER A 36 2.27 -11.22 11.01
CA SER A 36 3.27 -12.29 11.18
C SER A 36 4.23 -12.34 9.99
N GLY A 37 5.50 -12.08 10.24
CA GLY A 37 6.56 -12.11 9.22
C GLY A 37 6.25 -11.18 8.05
N PHE A 38 6.36 -11.71 6.82
CA PHE A 38 6.04 -10.99 5.59
C PHE A 38 4.76 -11.51 4.91
N GLN A 39 3.82 -12.05 5.68
CA GLN A 39 2.58 -12.61 5.13
C GLN A 39 1.73 -11.56 4.43
N GLU A 40 1.73 -10.31 4.91
CA GLU A 40 1.08 -9.19 4.24
C GLU A 40 1.62 -9.02 2.81
N GLN A 41 2.93 -9.00 2.64
CA GLN A 41 3.58 -8.93 1.32
C GLN A 41 3.29 -10.15 0.42
N GLN A 42 2.88 -11.26 1.01
CA GLN A 42 2.48 -12.50 0.31
C GLN A 42 0.98 -12.56 0.03
N GLY A 43 0.24 -11.49 0.28
CA GLY A 43 -1.18 -11.38 -0.04
C GLY A 43 -2.15 -11.79 1.09
N VAL A 44 -1.67 -11.91 2.34
CA VAL A 44 -2.55 -12.18 3.48
C VAL A 44 -3.16 -10.87 3.98
N TYR A 45 -4.06 -10.32 3.20
CA TYR A 45 -4.85 -9.13 3.51
C TYR A 45 -6.16 -9.14 2.70
N GLY A 46 -7.10 -8.30 3.07
CA GLY A 46 -8.34 -8.11 2.33
C GLY A 46 -9.16 -6.94 2.87
N PRO A 47 -10.16 -6.48 2.12
CA PRO A 47 -11.06 -5.44 2.57
C PRO A 47 -12.03 -5.94 3.64
N LEU A 48 -12.49 -5.03 4.48
CA LEU A 48 -13.52 -5.25 5.48
C LEU A 48 -14.47 -4.05 5.44
N VAL A 49 -15.64 -4.23 4.84
CA VAL A 49 -16.68 -3.22 4.79
C VAL A 49 -17.66 -3.44 5.94
N ILE A 50 -17.90 -2.38 6.69
CA ILE A 50 -18.88 -2.37 7.79
C ILE A 50 -19.97 -1.39 7.41
N GLU A 51 -21.12 -1.93 7.02
CA GLU A 51 -22.27 -1.17 6.62
C GLU A 51 -22.79 -0.27 7.76
N PRO A 52 -23.12 1.00 7.51
CA PRO A 52 -23.78 1.86 8.47
C PRO A 52 -25.20 1.35 8.78
N ARG A 53 -25.68 1.60 9.98
CA ARG A 53 -27.05 1.26 10.36
C ARG A 53 -28.07 2.12 9.60
N GLU A 54 -27.71 3.37 9.33
CA GLU A 54 -28.51 4.30 8.56
C GLU A 54 -27.96 4.41 7.14
N PRO A 55 -28.80 4.62 6.12
CA PRO A 55 -28.35 4.78 4.75
C PRO A 55 -27.30 5.89 4.63
N ASP A 56 -26.34 5.70 3.74
CA ASP A 56 -25.35 6.73 3.42
C ASP A 56 -26.07 7.99 2.91
N PRO A 57 -25.71 9.19 3.41
CA PRO A 57 -26.30 10.43 2.93
C PRO A 57 -25.97 10.75 1.47
N ILE A 58 -25.00 10.08 0.88
CA ILE A 58 -24.63 10.23 -0.54
C ILE A 58 -25.20 9.04 -1.32
N PRO A 59 -26.32 9.23 -2.04
CA PRO A 59 -26.87 8.16 -2.86
C PRO A 59 -25.93 7.85 -4.04
N CYS A 60 -25.69 6.58 -4.29
CA CYS A 60 -24.93 6.10 -5.43
C CYS A 60 -25.68 4.99 -6.15
N ASP A 61 -25.54 4.90 -7.47
CA ASP A 61 -26.16 3.85 -8.27
C ASP A 61 -25.34 2.55 -8.24
N ARG A 62 -24.04 2.65 -7.97
CA ARG A 62 -23.10 1.53 -7.88
C ARG A 62 -21.98 1.86 -6.91
N GLU A 63 -21.55 0.84 -6.20
CA GLU A 63 -20.47 0.92 -5.24
C GLU A 63 -19.37 -0.11 -5.59
N HIS A 64 -18.11 0.30 -5.47
CA HIS A 64 -16.97 -0.56 -5.69
C HIS A 64 -15.92 -0.33 -4.61
N VAL A 65 -15.40 -1.40 -4.06
CA VAL A 65 -14.28 -1.32 -3.12
C VAL A 65 -12.98 -1.50 -3.88
N GLY A 66 -12.18 -0.44 -3.94
CA GLY A 66 -10.84 -0.46 -4.54
C GLY A 66 -9.77 -0.68 -3.47
N MET A 67 -8.92 -1.69 -3.63
CA MET A 67 -7.79 -1.95 -2.74
C MET A 67 -6.47 -1.77 -3.50
N LEU A 68 -5.61 -0.89 -2.99
CA LEU A 68 -4.27 -0.67 -3.54
C LEU A 68 -3.29 -1.61 -2.83
N THR A 69 -2.54 -2.38 -3.62
CA THR A 69 -1.60 -3.36 -3.08
C THR A 69 -0.28 -3.34 -3.84
N ASP A 70 0.79 -3.71 -3.16
CA ASP A 70 2.08 -3.96 -3.78
C ASP A 70 2.20 -5.45 -4.11
N TRP A 71 2.76 -5.77 -5.27
CA TRP A 71 3.01 -7.14 -5.69
C TRP A 71 4.45 -7.33 -6.10
N THR A 72 5.00 -8.50 -5.77
CA THR A 72 6.32 -8.94 -6.25
C THR A 72 6.37 -10.46 -6.29
N ASP A 73 7.01 -11.01 -7.33
CA ASP A 73 7.32 -12.45 -7.43
C ASP A 73 8.61 -12.80 -6.68
N GLU A 74 9.33 -11.80 -6.16
CA GLU A 74 10.54 -12.01 -5.37
C GLU A 74 10.18 -12.36 -3.93
N ARG A 75 10.97 -13.24 -3.31
CA ARG A 75 10.80 -13.58 -1.89
C ARG A 75 10.88 -12.33 -1.00
N PRO A 76 9.89 -12.09 -0.12
CA PRO A 76 9.81 -10.88 0.68
C PRO A 76 11.06 -10.59 1.52
N GLU A 77 11.72 -11.63 2.01
CA GLU A 77 12.96 -11.47 2.79
C GLU A 77 14.10 -10.87 1.95
N ARG A 78 14.13 -11.19 0.65
CA ARG A 78 15.12 -10.60 -0.28
C ARG A 78 14.77 -9.14 -0.56
N VAL A 79 13.50 -8.86 -0.82
CA VAL A 79 13.01 -7.48 -0.99
C VAL A 79 13.40 -6.63 0.21
N PHE A 80 13.08 -7.10 1.41
CA PHE A 80 13.41 -6.41 2.64
C PHE A 80 14.92 -6.16 2.83
N LYS A 81 15.76 -7.16 2.54
CA LYS A 81 17.21 -7.00 2.59
C LYS A 81 17.75 -5.96 1.61
N LYS A 82 17.17 -5.89 0.40
CA LYS A 82 17.54 -4.90 -0.62
C LYS A 82 17.13 -3.49 -0.17
N LEU A 83 15.88 -3.32 0.26
CA LEU A 83 15.35 -2.03 0.73
C LEU A 83 16.09 -1.52 1.97
N LYS A 84 16.58 -2.41 2.85
CA LYS A 84 17.44 -2.00 3.97
C LYS A 84 18.80 -1.45 3.56
N LYS A 85 19.34 -1.91 2.43
CA LYS A 85 20.62 -1.43 1.89
C LYS A 85 20.43 -0.17 1.06
N GLN A 86 19.36 -0.13 0.28
CA GLN A 86 19.04 0.95 -0.63
C GLN A 86 17.52 1.10 -0.68
N SER A 87 16.98 2.14 -0.06
CA SER A 87 15.53 2.36 0.08
C SER A 87 14.80 2.56 -1.24
N ASP A 88 15.51 3.01 -2.27
CA ASP A 88 15.03 3.26 -3.62
C ASP A 88 15.41 2.16 -4.63
N TYR A 89 15.78 0.96 -4.14
CA TYR A 89 16.27 -0.14 -4.99
C TYR A 89 15.32 -0.49 -6.14
N TYR A 90 14.01 -0.44 -5.91
CA TYR A 90 12.99 -0.75 -6.92
C TYR A 90 12.45 0.49 -7.64
N ASN A 91 12.99 1.66 -7.37
CA ASN A 91 12.66 2.87 -8.12
C ASN A 91 13.44 2.91 -9.44
N PHE A 92 12.88 2.30 -10.48
CA PHE A 92 13.48 2.26 -11.82
C PHE A 92 13.32 3.58 -12.59
N ASN A 93 12.53 4.52 -12.07
CA ASN A 93 12.27 5.83 -12.68
C ASN A 93 13.09 6.95 -12.01
N GLN A 94 14.30 6.64 -11.57
CA GLN A 94 15.18 7.64 -10.97
C GLN A 94 15.53 8.72 -12.01
N ARG A 95 15.45 9.96 -11.57
CA ARG A 95 15.79 11.11 -12.42
C ARG A 95 17.29 11.12 -12.72
N THR A 96 17.63 11.05 -14.00
CA THR A 96 18.99 11.06 -14.50
C THR A 96 19.51 12.49 -14.75
N VAL A 97 20.81 12.61 -15.02
CA VAL A 97 21.40 13.88 -15.49
C VAL A 97 20.79 14.32 -16.82
N GLY A 98 20.45 13.35 -17.70
CA GLY A 98 19.75 13.64 -18.95
C GLY A 98 18.38 14.27 -18.73
N ASP A 99 17.66 13.82 -17.73
CA ASP A 99 16.37 14.42 -17.33
C ASP A 99 16.58 15.84 -16.78
N LEU A 100 17.62 16.08 -16.00
CA LEU A 100 17.96 17.43 -15.57
C LEU A 100 18.15 18.40 -16.74
N VAL A 101 18.95 18.00 -17.72
CA VAL A 101 19.19 18.83 -18.91
C VAL A 101 17.90 19.09 -19.68
N ARG A 102 17.04 18.08 -19.80
CA ARG A 102 15.72 18.18 -20.45
C ARG A 102 14.81 19.16 -19.70
N ASP A 103 14.73 19.01 -18.38
CA ASP A 103 13.90 19.85 -17.53
C ASP A 103 14.34 21.32 -17.56
N VAL A 104 15.66 21.58 -17.49
CA VAL A 104 16.23 22.92 -17.60
C VAL A 104 15.90 23.57 -18.96
N ARG A 105 15.95 22.80 -20.05
CA ARG A 105 15.57 23.30 -21.39
C ARG A 105 14.08 23.62 -21.51
N ARG A 106 13.20 22.88 -20.78
CA ARG A 106 11.73 23.05 -20.85
C ARG A 106 11.21 24.14 -19.91
N MET A 107 11.71 24.19 -18.69
CA MET A 107 11.15 25.01 -17.62
C MET A 107 12.08 26.11 -17.11
N GLY A 108 13.35 26.09 -17.56
CA GLY A 108 14.41 26.95 -17.04
C GLY A 108 15.02 26.43 -15.74
N LEU A 109 16.20 26.94 -15.41
CA LEU A 109 17.02 26.45 -14.28
C LEU A 109 16.33 26.63 -12.94
N GLY A 110 15.71 27.78 -12.68
CA GLY A 110 15.07 28.10 -11.40
C GLY A 110 13.90 27.20 -11.09
N ALA A 111 12.97 27.01 -12.04
CA ALA A 111 11.83 26.13 -11.90
C ALA A 111 12.25 24.66 -11.70
N THR A 112 13.26 24.21 -12.46
CA THR A 112 13.81 22.86 -12.35
C THR A 112 14.42 22.59 -10.98
N LEU A 113 15.17 23.54 -10.42
CA LEU A 113 15.77 23.40 -9.10
C LEU A 113 14.69 23.39 -7.99
N SER A 114 13.68 24.23 -8.10
CA SER A 114 12.54 24.27 -7.16
C SER A 114 11.77 22.94 -7.19
N ASP A 115 11.46 22.42 -8.36
CA ASP A 115 10.79 21.12 -8.55
C ASP A 115 11.62 19.98 -7.94
N ARG A 116 12.92 19.93 -8.23
CA ARG A 116 13.80 18.89 -7.68
C ARG A 116 13.97 18.96 -6.17
N LYS A 117 13.98 20.15 -5.57
CA LYS A 117 14.01 20.33 -4.13
C LYS A 117 12.74 19.76 -3.48
N MET A 118 11.56 20.10 -4.02
CA MET A 118 10.28 19.59 -3.54
C MET A 118 10.22 18.06 -3.58
N TRP A 119 10.62 17.45 -4.69
CA TRP A 119 10.62 15.99 -4.84
C TRP A 119 11.70 15.29 -4.00
N GLY A 120 12.84 15.93 -3.79
CA GLY A 120 13.89 15.43 -2.89
C GLY A 120 13.44 15.35 -1.42
N GLU A 121 12.60 16.26 -0.99
CA GLU A 121 12.00 16.26 0.35
C GLU A 121 10.96 15.13 0.51
N MET A 122 10.22 14.81 -0.56
CA MET A 122 9.18 13.75 -0.52
C MET A 122 9.73 12.33 -0.67
N ARG A 123 10.96 12.14 -1.04
CA ARG A 123 11.62 10.83 -1.29
C ARG A 123 10.84 9.86 -2.22
N MET A 124 9.89 10.37 -2.98
CA MET A 124 9.05 9.59 -3.89
C MET A 124 9.14 10.15 -5.30
N SER A 125 9.16 9.25 -6.30
CA SER A 125 9.00 9.67 -7.69
C SER A 125 7.53 9.79 -8.05
N PRO A 126 7.10 10.81 -8.84
CA PRO A 126 5.72 10.92 -9.32
C PRO A 126 5.21 9.70 -10.08
N THR A 127 6.13 8.95 -10.71
CA THR A 127 5.80 7.74 -11.47
C THR A 127 5.56 6.50 -10.62
N ASP A 128 5.94 6.49 -9.35
CA ASP A 128 5.67 5.37 -8.44
C ASP A 128 4.17 5.22 -8.14
N LEU A 129 3.40 6.28 -8.33
CA LEU A 129 1.94 6.28 -8.15
C LEU A 129 1.19 5.63 -9.33
N LEU A 130 1.81 5.53 -10.52
CA LEU A 130 1.15 5.01 -11.72
C LEU A 130 1.32 3.50 -11.93
N ASN A 131 2.23 2.87 -11.21
CA ASN A 131 2.54 1.44 -11.34
C ASN A 131 1.81 0.56 -10.30
N ARG A 132 0.86 1.11 -9.56
CA ARG A 132 0.06 0.35 -8.60
C ARG A 132 -1.14 -0.24 -9.29
N TRP A 133 -1.28 -1.54 -9.21
CA TRP A 133 -2.42 -2.27 -9.76
C TRP A 133 -3.64 -2.07 -8.88
N ILE A 134 -4.73 -1.61 -9.48
CA ILE A 134 -6.05 -1.61 -8.86
C ILE A 134 -6.70 -2.94 -9.22
N ILE A 135 -6.94 -3.79 -8.25
CA ILE A 135 -7.73 -5.01 -8.44
C ILE A 135 -9.17 -4.69 -8.06
N PRO A 136 -10.09 -4.56 -9.02
CA PRO A 136 -11.51 -4.45 -8.69
C PRO A 136 -11.97 -5.80 -8.10
N LEU A 137 -12.61 -5.75 -6.96
CA LEU A 137 -13.33 -6.91 -6.41
C LEU A 137 -14.70 -6.93 -7.11
N GLU A 138 -14.87 -7.87 -8.03
CA GLU A 138 -16.17 -8.16 -8.60
C GLU A 138 -17.00 -8.94 -7.59
N ASN A 139 -18.22 -8.46 -7.32
CA ASN A 139 -19.23 -9.17 -6.54
C ASN A 139 -19.88 -10.27 -7.38
#